data_1cb9028c604a805f39abfa5efa4b9fde
#
_entry.id   1cb9028c604a805f39abfa5efa4b9fde
#
_cell.length_a   1.000
_cell.length_b   1.000
_cell.length_c   1.000
_cell.angle_alpha   90.00
_cell.angle_beta   90.00
_cell.angle_gamma   90.00
#
_symmetry.space_group_name_H-M   'P 1'
#
loop_
_entity.id
_entity.type
_entity.pdbx_description
1 polymer ?
#
loop_
_entity_poly.entity_id
_entity_poly.type
_entity_poly.pdbx_seq_one_letter_code
_entity_poly.pdbx_strand_id
1 'polypeptide(L)'
;TAAKEALDISHETEQTHKLYGLDDDATREYGTRCLIARRMVERGVRFVQLFLNSQPWDNHKDIKNTLPAVCKRTDKPAAALVTDLKQRGLLDTTIVHWGGEIGRLPVTEGDPEAGGRDHNGQGFSTWLAGGGIKAGMVYGETDEVGHRAAVNKVTANDFQAPLLHQF
;
A
#
# COMPACT_ATOMS: atom_id res chain seq x y z
N THR A 1 -22.21 -1.39 19.19
CA THR A 1 -21.33 -2.57 19.09
C THR A 1 -19.93 -2.12 18.67
N ALA A 2 -18.88 -2.85 19.06
CA ALA A 2 -17.48 -2.53 18.77
C ALA A 2 -17.23 -2.28 17.26
N ALA A 3 -17.92 -2.99 16.38
CA ALA A 3 -17.85 -2.78 14.93
C ALA A 3 -18.38 -1.39 14.52
N LYS A 4 -19.51 -0.95 15.04
CA LYS A 4 -20.04 0.40 14.76
C LYS A 4 -19.08 1.49 15.25
N GLU A 5 -18.51 1.30 16.43
CA GLU A 5 -17.55 2.25 17.01
C GLU A 5 -16.25 2.31 16.19
N ALA A 6 -15.79 1.19 15.60
CA ALA A 6 -14.62 1.19 14.73
C ALA A 6 -14.86 2.00 13.45
N LEU A 7 -16.07 1.94 12.90
CA LEU A 7 -16.44 2.64 11.67
C LEU A 7 -16.79 4.12 11.89
N ASP A 8 -17.12 4.52 13.12
CA ASP A 8 -17.48 5.90 13.45
C ASP A 8 -16.22 6.73 13.72
N ILE A 9 -15.81 7.51 12.75
CA ILE A 9 -14.64 8.40 12.83
C ILE A 9 -14.97 9.80 13.36
N SER A 10 -16.22 10.10 13.72
CA SER A 10 -16.67 11.43 14.15
C SER A 10 -16.02 11.89 15.46
N HIS A 11 -15.53 10.96 16.26
CA HIS A 11 -14.83 11.22 17.52
C HIS A 11 -13.32 11.38 17.38
N GLU A 12 -12.77 11.22 16.18
CA GLU A 12 -11.36 11.51 15.94
C GLU A 12 -11.07 13.00 15.93
N THR A 13 -9.88 13.38 16.35
CA THR A 13 -9.50 14.78 16.40
C THR A 13 -9.35 15.39 15.01
N GLU A 14 -9.50 16.71 14.89
CA GLU A 14 -9.21 17.42 13.64
C GLU A 14 -7.77 17.18 13.16
N GLN A 15 -6.83 17.07 14.08
CA GLN A 15 -5.44 16.76 13.76
C GLN A 15 -5.31 15.37 13.12
N THR A 16 -6.03 14.36 13.64
CA THR A 16 -6.09 13.04 13.04
C THR A 16 -6.70 13.08 11.65
N HIS A 17 -7.80 13.80 11.47
CA HIS A 17 -8.43 13.97 10.15
C HIS A 17 -7.46 14.60 9.14
N LYS A 18 -6.73 15.65 9.51
CA LYS A 18 -5.73 16.30 8.66
C LYS A 18 -4.54 15.37 8.35
N LEU A 19 -4.10 14.57 9.33
CA LEU A 19 -3.03 13.60 9.14
C LEU A 19 -3.37 12.62 8.03
N TYR A 20 -4.58 12.08 8.04
CA TYR A 20 -5.07 11.15 7.02
C TYR A 20 -5.56 11.82 5.73
N GLY A 21 -5.53 13.15 5.66
CA GLY A 21 -5.93 13.91 4.47
C GLY A 21 -7.43 13.93 4.22
N LEU A 22 -8.27 13.92 5.28
CA LEU A 22 -9.71 13.99 5.14
C LEU A 22 -10.20 15.39 4.75
N ASP A 23 -9.34 16.38 4.84
CA ASP A 23 -9.55 17.77 4.44
C ASP A 23 -9.28 18.04 2.95
N ASP A 24 -8.74 17.08 2.21
CA ASP A 24 -8.50 17.17 0.76
C ASP A 24 -9.40 16.14 0.02
N ASP A 25 -10.17 16.60 -0.94
CA ASP A 25 -11.09 15.76 -1.73
C ASP A 25 -10.36 14.60 -2.44
N ALA A 26 -9.11 14.81 -2.86
CA ALA A 26 -8.34 13.78 -3.54
C ALA A 26 -7.97 12.60 -2.61
N THR A 27 -7.72 12.85 -1.33
CA THR A 27 -7.25 11.85 -0.37
C THR A 27 -8.36 11.37 0.58
N ARG A 28 -9.45 12.12 0.73
CA ARG A 28 -10.51 11.88 1.73
C ARG A 28 -11.01 10.43 1.73
N GLU A 29 -11.36 9.89 0.57
CA GLU A 29 -11.93 8.56 0.48
C GLU A 29 -10.96 7.49 1.00
N TYR A 30 -9.74 7.49 0.49
CA TYR A 30 -8.73 6.50 0.90
C TYR A 30 -8.20 6.77 2.31
N GLY A 31 -8.08 8.03 2.70
CA GLY A 31 -7.74 8.44 4.06
C GLY A 31 -8.74 7.95 5.11
N THR A 32 -10.04 8.04 4.79
CA THR A 32 -11.09 7.48 5.65
C THR A 32 -10.93 5.96 5.82
N ARG A 33 -10.63 5.23 4.75
CA ARG A 33 -10.39 3.77 4.81
C ARG A 33 -9.16 3.44 5.66
N CYS A 34 -8.06 4.17 5.49
CA CYS A 34 -6.85 3.99 6.29
C CYS A 34 -7.10 4.29 7.78
N LEU A 35 -7.84 5.35 8.09
CA LEU A 35 -8.21 5.69 9.46
C LEU A 35 -9.10 4.60 10.10
N ILE A 36 -10.09 4.08 9.38
CA ILE A 36 -10.92 2.98 9.83
C ILE A 36 -10.07 1.71 10.06
N ALA A 37 -9.12 1.41 9.17
CA ALA A 37 -8.21 0.27 9.33
C ALA A 37 -7.41 0.36 10.64
N ARG A 38 -6.83 1.52 10.96
CA ARG A 38 -6.15 1.76 12.24
C ARG A 38 -7.09 1.49 13.42
N ARG A 39 -8.31 2.01 13.38
CA ARG A 39 -9.32 1.83 14.43
C ARG A 39 -9.75 0.37 14.61
N MET A 40 -9.80 -0.39 13.52
CA MET A 40 -10.06 -1.83 13.56
C MET A 40 -8.91 -2.59 14.25
N VAL A 41 -7.66 -2.27 13.90
CA VAL A 41 -6.47 -2.86 14.52
C VAL A 41 -6.43 -2.56 16.03
N GLU A 42 -6.70 -1.33 16.45
CA GLU A 42 -6.80 -0.95 17.87
C GLU A 42 -7.82 -1.80 18.64
N ARG A 43 -8.82 -2.35 17.97
CA ARG A 43 -9.88 -3.20 18.56
C ARG A 43 -9.62 -4.68 18.38
N GLY A 44 -8.39 -5.04 17.98
CA GLY A 44 -7.97 -6.44 17.90
C GLY A 44 -8.41 -7.15 16.61
N VAL A 45 -8.82 -6.43 15.58
CA VAL A 45 -9.04 -7.05 14.26
C VAL A 45 -7.69 -7.46 13.70
N ARG A 46 -7.51 -8.75 13.48
CA ARG A 46 -6.20 -9.32 13.14
C ARG A 46 -5.77 -9.12 11.69
N PHE A 47 -6.72 -8.95 10.78
CA PHE A 47 -6.45 -8.77 9.37
C PHE A 47 -7.41 -7.74 8.77
N VAL A 48 -6.85 -6.69 8.16
CA VAL A 48 -7.61 -5.64 7.46
C VAL A 48 -7.02 -5.48 6.07
N GLN A 49 -7.86 -5.55 5.06
CA GLN A 49 -7.45 -5.35 3.67
C GLN A 49 -8.15 -4.13 3.08
N LEU A 50 -7.36 -3.26 2.48
CA LEU A 50 -7.82 -2.02 1.84
C LEU A 50 -7.67 -2.12 0.33
N PHE A 51 -8.69 -1.68 -0.38
CA PHE A 51 -8.69 -1.59 -1.84
C PHE A 51 -8.98 -0.17 -2.29
N LEU A 52 -8.48 0.17 -3.46
CA LEU A 52 -9.00 1.28 -4.25
C LEU A 52 -10.13 0.77 -5.14
N ASN A 53 -11.11 1.65 -5.42
CA ASN A 53 -12.15 1.35 -6.38
C ASN A 53 -11.57 1.30 -7.79
N SER A 54 -12.09 0.42 -8.64
CA SER A 54 -11.59 0.16 -9.98
C SER A 54 -10.18 -0.45 -9.98
N GLN A 55 -9.47 -0.31 -11.08
CA GLN A 55 -8.09 -0.76 -11.29
C GLN A 55 -7.16 0.43 -11.55
N PRO A 56 -7.01 1.36 -10.60
CA PRO A 56 -6.35 2.64 -10.86
C PRO A 56 -4.85 2.51 -11.10
N TRP A 57 -4.25 1.38 -10.74
CA TRP A 57 -2.84 1.06 -10.96
C TRP A 57 -2.58 0.35 -12.30
N ASP A 58 -3.63 -0.02 -13.03
CA ASP A 58 -3.56 -0.73 -14.30
C ASP A 58 -3.41 0.25 -15.46
N ASN A 59 -2.25 0.87 -15.55
CA ASN A 59 -1.97 1.98 -16.48
C ASN A 59 -1.43 1.47 -17.81
N HIS A 60 -2.28 0.86 -18.64
CA HIS A 60 -1.93 0.46 -20.01
C HIS A 60 -1.80 1.66 -20.97
N LYS A 61 -2.31 2.83 -20.58
CA LYS A 61 -2.27 4.07 -21.36
C LYS A 61 -2.05 5.27 -20.45
N ASP A 62 -1.45 6.31 -21.00
CA ASP A 62 -1.34 7.64 -20.37
C ASP A 62 -0.81 7.62 -18.92
N ILE A 63 0.20 6.79 -18.66
CA ILE A 63 0.77 6.64 -17.31
C ILE A 63 1.28 7.96 -16.73
N LYS A 64 1.71 8.89 -17.63
CA LYS A 64 2.21 10.21 -17.26
C LYS A 64 1.19 11.02 -16.45
N ASN A 65 -0.09 10.89 -16.76
CA ASN A 65 -1.17 11.61 -16.08
C ASN A 65 -1.89 10.72 -15.06
N THR A 66 -2.12 9.45 -15.39
CA THR A 66 -2.90 8.54 -14.54
C THR A 66 -2.17 8.14 -13.28
N LEU A 67 -0.89 7.80 -13.34
CA LEU A 67 -0.11 7.37 -12.17
C LEU A 67 0.05 8.48 -11.11
N PRO A 68 0.42 9.73 -11.44
CA PRO A 68 0.48 10.80 -10.44
C PRO A 68 -0.86 11.06 -9.76
N ALA A 69 -1.97 10.94 -10.47
CA ALA A 69 -3.30 11.12 -9.89
C ALA A 69 -3.62 10.03 -8.84
N VAL A 70 -3.24 8.79 -9.09
CA VAL A 70 -3.40 7.69 -8.12
C VAL A 70 -2.46 7.86 -6.92
N CYS A 71 -1.20 8.19 -7.17
CA CYS A 71 -0.24 8.48 -6.10
C CYS A 71 -0.75 9.59 -5.18
N LYS A 72 -1.24 10.70 -5.75
CA LYS A 72 -1.83 11.78 -4.97
C LYS A 72 -2.95 11.33 -4.03
N ARG A 73 -3.78 10.37 -4.46
CA ARG A 73 -4.87 9.82 -3.65
C ARG A 73 -4.39 8.96 -2.48
N THR A 74 -3.23 8.32 -2.60
CA THR A 74 -2.81 7.23 -1.71
C THR A 74 -1.61 7.54 -0.84
N ASP A 75 -0.69 8.37 -1.28
CA ASP A 75 0.60 8.60 -0.60
C ASP A 75 0.42 9.12 0.83
N LYS A 76 -0.29 10.23 0.99
CA LYS A 76 -0.53 10.84 2.31
C LYS A 76 -1.28 9.88 3.25
N PRO A 77 -2.40 9.26 2.85
CA PRO A 77 -3.12 8.31 3.71
C PRO A 77 -2.29 7.09 4.11
N ALA A 78 -1.50 6.51 3.20
CA ALA A 78 -0.66 5.37 3.50
C ALA A 78 0.44 5.73 4.51
N ALA A 79 1.12 6.87 4.29
CA ALA A 79 2.10 7.38 5.23
C ALA A 79 1.49 7.72 6.60
N ALA A 80 0.27 8.27 6.61
CA ALA A 80 -0.48 8.55 7.83
C ALA A 80 -0.78 7.28 8.63
N LEU A 81 -1.20 6.21 7.97
CA LEU A 81 -1.48 4.93 8.63
C LEU A 81 -0.24 4.41 9.37
N VAL A 82 0.91 4.35 8.71
CA VAL A 82 2.17 3.90 9.33
C VAL A 82 2.58 4.83 10.47
N THR A 83 2.47 6.13 10.28
CA THR A 83 2.82 7.14 11.28
C THR A 83 1.95 7.05 12.52
N ASP A 84 0.64 6.95 12.35
CA ASP A 84 -0.33 6.89 13.44
C ASP A 84 -0.20 5.56 14.23
N LEU A 85 -0.03 4.43 13.54
CA LEU A 85 0.27 3.15 14.19
C LEU A 85 1.55 3.24 15.03
N LYS A 86 2.59 3.88 14.51
CA LYS A 86 3.85 4.10 15.24
C LYS A 86 3.66 4.98 16.47
N GLN A 87 2.98 6.11 16.33
CA GLN A 87 2.71 7.05 17.44
C GLN A 87 1.90 6.42 18.57
N ARG A 88 1.03 5.44 18.23
CA ARG A 88 0.20 4.69 19.19
C ARG A 88 0.88 3.47 19.77
N GLY A 89 2.12 3.16 19.38
CA GLY A 89 2.82 1.94 19.80
C GLY A 89 2.22 0.65 19.23
N LEU A 90 1.43 0.74 18.16
CA LEU A 90 0.80 -0.42 17.50
C LEU A 90 1.65 -0.99 16.37
N LEU A 91 2.60 -0.21 15.82
CA LEU A 91 3.36 -0.63 14.66
C LEU A 91 4.28 -1.83 14.96
N ASP A 92 4.76 -1.97 16.20
CA ASP A 92 5.64 -3.07 16.60
C ASP A 92 4.94 -4.44 16.55
N THR A 93 3.61 -4.43 16.66
CA THR A 93 2.76 -5.63 16.63
C THR A 93 1.85 -5.69 15.41
N THR A 94 2.03 -4.80 14.45
CA THR A 94 1.21 -4.72 13.25
C THR A 94 2.10 -4.65 12.01
N ILE A 95 1.94 -5.58 11.09
CA ILE A 95 2.57 -5.50 9.77
C ILE A 95 1.68 -4.69 8.85
N VAL A 96 2.22 -3.63 8.28
CA VAL A 96 1.62 -2.91 7.16
C VAL A 96 2.29 -3.38 5.89
N HIS A 97 1.52 -3.97 4.99
CA HIS A 97 1.98 -4.40 3.66
C HIS A 97 1.34 -3.52 2.59
N TRP A 98 2.15 -3.01 1.69
CA TRP A 98 1.74 -2.32 0.47
C TRP A 98 2.28 -3.05 -0.74
N GLY A 99 1.41 -3.42 -1.64
CA GLY A 99 1.79 -4.10 -2.88
C GLY A 99 0.61 -4.29 -3.80
N GLY A 100 0.90 -4.71 -5.01
CA GLY A 100 -0.06 -5.20 -5.98
C GLY A 100 0.12 -6.70 -6.21
N GLU A 101 -0.70 -7.23 -7.08
CA GLU A 101 -0.69 -8.64 -7.48
C GLU A 101 0.35 -8.95 -8.57
N ILE A 102 0.78 -7.92 -9.32
CA ILE A 102 1.67 -8.05 -10.47
C ILE A 102 2.50 -6.78 -10.65
N GLY A 103 3.66 -6.89 -11.29
CA GLY A 103 4.49 -5.76 -11.67
C GLY A 103 4.10 -5.18 -13.02
N ARG A 104 4.91 -4.21 -13.45
CA ARG A 104 4.77 -3.52 -14.75
C ARG A 104 6.07 -3.61 -15.52
N LEU A 105 5.98 -4.01 -16.79
CA LEU A 105 7.12 -4.03 -17.71
C LEU A 105 7.60 -2.62 -18.03
N PRO A 106 8.88 -2.44 -18.40
CA PRO A 106 9.40 -1.15 -18.87
C PRO A 106 8.95 -0.81 -20.31
N VAL A 107 8.00 -1.55 -20.86
CA VAL A 107 7.45 -1.41 -22.19
C VAL A 107 5.93 -1.29 -22.18
N THR A 108 5.36 -0.75 -23.26
CA THR A 108 3.91 -0.67 -23.45
C THR A 108 3.36 -1.95 -24.04
N GLU A 109 2.08 -2.23 -23.78
CA GLU A 109 1.31 -3.21 -24.52
C GLU A 109 0.79 -2.56 -25.82
N GLY A 110 1.16 -3.13 -26.98
CA GLY A 110 0.72 -2.64 -28.29
C GLY A 110 1.36 -1.32 -28.71
N ASP A 111 0.56 -0.27 -28.87
CA ASP A 111 1.00 1.04 -29.38
C ASP A 111 1.95 1.78 -28.40
N PRO A 112 3.22 2.00 -28.78
CA PRO A 112 4.17 2.74 -27.94
C PRO A 112 3.73 4.17 -27.60
N GLU A 113 2.98 4.83 -28.48
CA GLU A 113 2.48 6.19 -28.29
C GLU A 113 1.37 6.26 -27.21
N ALA A 114 0.76 5.13 -26.87
CA ALA A 114 -0.22 5.06 -25.79
C ALA A 114 0.38 5.41 -24.42
N GLY A 115 1.71 5.28 -24.26
CA GLY A 115 2.45 5.75 -23.08
C GLY A 115 2.11 5.01 -21.78
N GLY A 116 1.71 3.73 -21.86
CA GLY A 116 1.40 2.90 -20.70
C GLY A 116 2.52 1.94 -20.31
N ARG A 117 2.15 0.93 -19.53
CA ARG A 117 3.02 -0.18 -19.15
C ARG A 117 2.23 -1.50 -19.21
N ASP A 118 2.86 -2.54 -19.73
CA ASP A 118 2.30 -3.88 -19.76
C ASP A 118 2.56 -4.60 -18.43
N HIS A 119 1.85 -5.70 -18.20
CA HIS A 119 1.96 -6.55 -17.01
C HIS A 119 3.32 -7.24 -16.93
N ASN A 120 3.89 -7.29 -15.72
CA ASN A 120 5.14 -7.99 -15.45
C ASN A 120 4.96 -9.09 -14.40
N GLY A 121 4.80 -10.33 -14.84
CA GLY A 121 4.76 -11.50 -13.95
C GLY A 121 6.15 -11.99 -13.49
N GLN A 122 7.24 -11.39 -13.97
CA GLN A 122 8.62 -11.83 -13.67
C GLN A 122 9.30 -11.02 -12.56
N GLY A 123 8.70 -9.91 -12.15
CA GLY A 123 9.24 -9.11 -11.06
C GLY A 123 8.40 -7.89 -10.74
N PHE A 124 8.27 -7.61 -9.46
CA PHE A 124 7.63 -6.39 -8.93
C PHE A 124 8.16 -6.10 -7.53
N SER A 125 7.88 -4.91 -7.05
CA SER A 125 8.28 -4.47 -5.72
C SER A 125 7.09 -4.32 -4.79
N THR A 126 7.31 -4.60 -3.52
CA THR A 126 6.37 -4.37 -2.44
C THR A 126 7.13 -3.80 -1.24
N TRP A 127 6.44 -3.21 -0.27
CA TRP A 127 7.10 -2.83 0.97
C TRP A 127 6.31 -3.30 2.19
N LEU A 128 7.04 -3.47 3.28
CA LEU A 128 6.53 -3.87 4.58
C LEU A 128 7.00 -2.88 5.64
N ALA A 129 6.16 -2.62 6.64
CA ALA A 129 6.54 -1.83 7.82
C ALA A 129 5.96 -2.46 9.08
N GLY A 130 6.68 -2.38 10.19
CA GLY A 130 6.25 -2.87 11.50
C GLY A 130 6.33 -4.37 11.71
N GLY A 131 5.68 -4.88 12.76
CA GLY A 131 5.55 -6.30 13.07
C GLY A 131 6.86 -7.07 13.16
N GLY A 132 7.96 -6.45 13.64
CA GLY A 132 9.27 -7.09 13.74
C GLY A 132 10.04 -7.17 12.41
N ILE A 133 9.50 -6.64 11.31
CA ILE A 133 10.21 -6.57 10.02
C ILE A 133 11.41 -5.62 10.16
N LYS A 134 12.58 -6.06 9.68
CA LYS A 134 13.82 -5.25 9.70
C LYS A 134 13.63 -4.00 8.85
N ALA A 135 13.64 -2.86 9.51
CA ALA A 135 13.46 -1.56 8.85
C ALA A 135 14.71 -1.11 8.08
N GLY A 136 14.52 -0.23 7.10
CA GLY A 136 15.60 0.46 6.40
C GLY A 136 16.42 -0.41 5.46
N MET A 137 15.88 -1.54 5.00
CA MET A 137 16.55 -2.42 4.04
C MET A 137 15.79 -2.52 2.72
N VAL A 138 16.52 -2.71 1.65
CA VAL A 138 16.01 -3.20 0.36
C VAL A 138 16.54 -4.61 0.18
N TYR A 139 15.69 -5.52 -0.25
CA TYR A 139 16.04 -6.92 -0.49
C TYR A 139 15.62 -7.34 -1.90
N GLY A 140 16.57 -7.86 -2.65
CA GLY A 140 16.38 -8.22 -4.04
C GLY A 140 16.49 -7.05 -5.00
N GLU A 141 16.78 -7.37 -6.25
CA GLU A 141 16.93 -6.39 -7.34
C GLU A 141 16.37 -6.97 -8.63
N THR A 142 15.92 -6.09 -9.52
CA THR A 142 15.61 -6.45 -10.90
C THR A 142 16.87 -6.48 -11.76
N ASP A 143 16.76 -6.99 -12.98
CA ASP A 143 17.77 -6.77 -14.01
C ASP A 143 17.86 -5.27 -14.38
N GLU A 144 18.87 -4.92 -15.20
CA GLU A 144 19.21 -3.54 -15.55
C GLU A 144 18.06 -2.74 -16.19
N VAL A 145 17.10 -3.44 -16.78
CA VAL A 145 15.95 -2.81 -17.47
C VAL A 145 14.63 -2.95 -16.71
N GLY A 146 14.64 -3.60 -15.54
CA GLY A 146 13.44 -3.81 -14.74
C GLY A 146 12.47 -4.85 -15.31
N HIS A 147 12.97 -5.78 -16.14
CA HIS A 147 12.14 -6.79 -16.81
C HIS A 147 11.83 -7.99 -15.89
N ARG A 148 12.78 -8.40 -15.04
CA ARG A 148 12.60 -9.55 -14.14
C ARG A 148 13.39 -9.39 -12.85
N ALA A 149 12.98 -10.08 -11.79
CA ALA A 149 13.78 -10.24 -10.60
C ALA A 149 15.06 -11.04 -10.94
N ALA A 150 16.22 -10.50 -10.56
CA ALA A 150 17.53 -11.06 -10.94
C ALA A 150 18.40 -11.40 -9.74
N VAL A 151 18.43 -10.57 -8.70
CA VAL A 151 19.28 -10.76 -7.52
C VAL A 151 18.37 -11.01 -6.30
N ASN A 152 18.74 -12.02 -5.48
CA ASN A 152 17.99 -12.39 -4.27
C ASN A 152 16.48 -12.50 -4.53
N LYS A 153 16.11 -13.21 -5.55
CA LYS A 153 14.72 -13.38 -5.97
C LYS A 153 13.85 -13.94 -4.84
N VAL A 154 12.76 -13.24 -4.53
CA VAL A 154 11.75 -13.66 -3.56
C VAL A 154 10.57 -14.27 -4.32
N THR A 155 10.26 -15.52 -4.04
CA THR A 155 9.04 -16.15 -4.56
C THR A 155 7.83 -15.79 -3.70
N ALA A 156 6.61 -16.08 -4.17
CA ALA A 156 5.40 -15.89 -3.37
C ALA A 156 5.46 -16.66 -2.04
N ASN A 157 6.01 -17.88 -2.05
CA ASN A 157 6.17 -18.68 -0.83
C ASN A 157 7.19 -18.07 0.13
N ASP A 158 8.31 -17.57 -0.39
CA ASP A 158 9.33 -16.88 0.43
C ASP A 158 8.78 -15.61 1.06
N PHE A 159 7.88 -14.91 0.37
CA PHE A 159 7.21 -13.73 0.89
C PHE A 159 6.17 -14.07 1.97
N GLN A 160 5.40 -15.14 1.77
CA GLN A 160 4.36 -15.55 2.71
C GLN A 160 4.93 -16.14 4.01
N ALA A 161 6.04 -16.86 3.94
CA ALA A 161 6.62 -17.56 5.09
C ALA A 161 6.93 -16.62 6.28
N PRO A 162 7.66 -15.49 6.14
CA PRO A 162 7.89 -14.58 7.25
C PRO A 162 6.62 -13.91 7.76
N LEU A 163 5.63 -13.64 6.89
CA LEU A 163 4.35 -13.10 7.35
C LEU A 163 3.64 -14.10 8.25
N LEU A 164 3.52 -15.35 7.81
CA LEU A 164 2.88 -16.41 8.63
C LEU A 164 3.64 -16.70 9.92
N HIS A 165 4.95 -16.51 9.94
CA HIS A 165 5.75 -16.70 11.15
C HIS A 165 5.47 -15.63 12.22
N GLN A 166 5.02 -14.43 11.83
CA GLN A 166 4.71 -13.33 12.76
C GLN A 166 3.29 -13.42 13.33
N PHE A 167 2.40 -14.24 12.75
CA PHE A 167 1.04 -14.49 13.26
C PHE A 167 0.97 -15.63 14.28
#